data_56a8454c60bf2a44985eabdf2335cbd7
#
_entry.id   56a8454c60bf2a44985eabdf2335cbd7
#
_cell.length_a   1.000
_cell.length_b   1.000
_cell.length_c   1.000
_cell.angle_alpha   90.00
_cell.angle_beta   90.00
_cell.angle_gamma   90.00
#
_symmetry.space_group_name_H-M   'P 1'
#
loop_
_entity.id
_entity.type
_entity.pdbx_description
1 polymer ?
#
loop_
_entity_poly.entity_id
_entity_poly.type
_entity_poly.pdbx_seq_one_letter_code
_entity_poly.pdbx_strand_id
1 'polypeptide(L)'
;KAIRRQRQMCIRDRDKAEAFEEYALYGGLPLVLSKKTPREKMKYLSDLFKEVYFKDIEDRYNVAMPEVLQVLTDDLCSSVGSLTNSLKIANTLKSVRNINVNSQTISTYLTYLEESFLFNEAKRFDVKGKKYFSYPSKYYCTDMGLRNARLKFRQQEETHAMENIIYNELLARGYSVDVGVVQYTSKGLSLIHISEP
;
A
#
# COMPACT_ATOMS: atom_id res chain seq x y z
N LYS A 1 22.16 11.57 -6.13
CA LYS A 1 22.32 13.00 -5.71
C LYS A 1 21.55 13.98 -6.62
N ALA A 2 21.45 13.77 -7.95
CA ALA A 2 20.72 14.66 -8.86
C ALA A 2 19.20 14.64 -8.61
N ILE A 3 18.61 13.48 -8.40
CA ILE A 3 17.16 13.31 -8.14
C ILE A 3 16.73 14.01 -6.85
N ARG A 4 17.56 13.97 -5.81
CA ARG A 4 17.30 14.65 -4.54
C ARG A 4 17.34 16.19 -4.67
N ARG A 5 18.19 16.73 -5.53
CA ARG A 5 18.27 18.17 -5.85
C ARG A 5 17.05 18.62 -6.67
N GLN A 6 16.59 17.81 -7.62
CA GLN A 6 15.38 18.11 -8.40
C GLN A 6 14.12 18.15 -7.54
N ARG A 7 13.97 17.19 -6.58
CA ARG A 7 12.89 17.24 -5.57
C ARG A 7 12.92 18.52 -4.73
N GLN A 8 14.10 18.93 -4.27
CA GLN A 8 14.26 20.16 -3.47
C GLN A 8 14.00 21.44 -4.27
N MET A 9 14.29 21.46 -5.58
CA MET A 9 14.03 22.63 -6.44
C MET A 9 12.53 22.78 -6.74
N CYS A 10 11.81 21.69 -7.01
CA CYS A 10 10.36 21.74 -7.24
C CYS A 10 9.55 22.14 -5.99
N ILE A 11 10.05 21.85 -4.79
CA ILE A 11 9.39 22.22 -3.52
C ILE A 11 9.61 23.70 -3.14
N ARG A 12 10.67 24.33 -3.66
CA ARG A 12 10.97 25.74 -3.31
C ARG A 12 10.02 26.76 -3.93
N ASP A 13 9.41 26.41 -5.07
CA ASP A 13 8.59 27.36 -5.83
C ASP A 13 7.06 27.11 -5.69
N ARG A 14 6.66 26.10 -4.93
CA ARG A 14 5.25 25.77 -4.67
C ARG A 14 4.92 25.89 -3.18
N ASP A 15 3.67 26.24 -2.89
CA ASP A 15 3.13 26.08 -1.54
C ASP A 15 3.27 24.62 -1.09
N LYS A 16 3.74 24.42 0.14
CA LYS A 16 3.96 23.08 0.72
C LYS A 16 2.67 22.26 0.76
N ALA A 17 1.54 22.89 0.95
CA ALA A 17 0.23 22.26 0.96
C ALA A 17 -0.10 21.70 -0.45
N GLU A 18 0.04 22.52 -1.50
CA GLU A 18 -0.18 22.09 -2.88
C GLU A 18 0.76 20.94 -3.29
N ALA A 19 2.04 21.02 -2.89
CA ALA A 19 3.00 19.97 -3.16
C ALA A 19 2.66 18.66 -2.43
N PHE A 20 2.11 18.74 -1.23
CA PHE A 20 1.65 17.58 -0.47
C PHE A 20 0.39 16.96 -1.11
N GLU A 21 -0.58 17.76 -1.51
CA GLU A 21 -1.78 17.28 -2.21
C GLU A 21 -1.41 16.57 -3.52
N GLU A 22 -0.48 17.14 -4.30
CA GLU A 22 0.02 16.50 -5.51
C GLU A 22 0.71 15.16 -5.22
N TYR A 23 1.52 15.10 -4.17
CA TYR A 23 2.17 13.87 -3.73
C TYR A 23 1.16 12.82 -3.24
N ALA A 24 0.17 13.21 -2.45
CA ALA A 24 -0.88 12.33 -1.98
C ALA A 24 -1.72 11.75 -3.13
N LEU A 25 -1.91 12.53 -4.19
CA LEU A 25 -2.71 12.12 -5.34
C LEU A 25 -1.93 11.28 -6.36
N TYR A 26 -0.71 11.71 -6.72
CA TYR A 26 0.08 11.11 -7.81
C TYR A 26 1.32 10.35 -7.35
N GLY A 27 1.59 10.31 -6.06
CA GLY A 27 2.74 9.61 -5.50
C GLY A 27 4.07 10.32 -5.73
N GLY A 28 5.16 9.58 -5.47
CA GLY A 28 6.53 10.09 -5.49
C GLY A 28 7.40 9.51 -6.61
N LEU A 29 6.85 8.78 -7.57
CA LEU A 29 7.63 8.20 -8.66
C LEU A 29 8.27 9.29 -9.53
N PRO A 30 9.58 9.19 -9.84
CA PRO A 30 10.32 10.27 -10.51
C PRO A 30 9.74 10.67 -11.86
N LEU A 31 9.27 9.71 -12.67
CA LEU A 31 8.73 10.00 -14.00
C LEU A 31 7.36 10.69 -13.95
N VAL A 32 6.60 10.57 -12.85
CA VAL A 32 5.35 11.33 -12.67
C VAL A 32 5.63 12.82 -12.63
N LEU A 33 6.74 13.23 -11.99
CA LEU A 33 7.15 14.64 -11.89
C LEU A 33 7.48 15.26 -13.26
N SER A 34 7.87 14.44 -14.25
CA SER A 34 8.15 14.91 -15.62
C SER A 34 6.88 15.15 -16.45
N LYS A 35 5.72 14.64 -16.00
CA LYS A 35 4.45 14.80 -16.72
C LYS A 35 3.85 16.15 -16.39
N LYS A 36 3.40 16.87 -17.43
CA LYS A 36 2.93 18.25 -17.30
C LYS A 36 1.45 18.34 -16.91
N THR A 37 0.65 17.38 -17.32
CA THR A 37 -0.81 17.43 -17.10
C THR A 37 -1.28 16.30 -16.18
N PRO A 38 -2.38 16.53 -15.41
CA PRO A 38 -3.02 15.49 -14.61
C PRO A 38 -3.35 14.24 -15.42
N ARG A 39 -3.83 14.39 -16.64
CA ARG A 39 -4.17 13.28 -17.53
C ARG A 39 -2.97 12.43 -17.89
N GLU A 40 -1.81 13.04 -18.17
CA GLU A 40 -0.57 12.33 -18.46
C GLU A 40 -0.07 11.57 -17.22
N LYS A 41 -0.16 12.17 -16.02
CA LYS A 41 0.22 11.52 -14.76
C LYS A 41 -0.65 10.30 -14.48
N MET A 42 -1.98 10.45 -14.57
CA MET A 42 -2.92 9.35 -14.37
C MET A 42 -2.73 8.23 -15.38
N LYS A 43 -2.54 8.59 -16.67
CA LYS A 43 -2.29 7.60 -17.71
C LYS A 43 -0.99 6.83 -17.45
N TYR A 44 0.10 7.53 -17.18
CA TYR A 44 1.40 6.90 -16.88
C TYR A 44 1.32 5.93 -15.70
N LEU A 45 0.68 6.33 -14.59
CA LEU A 45 0.53 5.49 -13.42
C LEU A 45 -0.33 4.25 -13.69
N SER A 46 -1.40 4.41 -14.47
CA SER A 46 -2.29 3.30 -14.85
C SER A 46 -1.59 2.31 -15.78
N ASP A 47 -0.82 2.81 -16.76
CA ASP A 47 -0.05 1.98 -17.68
C ASP A 47 1.07 1.25 -16.93
N LEU A 48 1.81 1.95 -16.05
CA LEU A 48 2.84 1.36 -15.20
C LEU A 48 2.29 0.24 -14.33
N PHE A 49 1.11 0.44 -13.73
CA PHE A 49 0.49 -0.57 -12.89
C PHE A 49 0.15 -1.83 -13.67
N LYS A 50 -0.42 -1.70 -14.86
CA LYS A 50 -0.82 -2.84 -15.70
C LYS A 50 0.38 -3.55 -16.32
N GLU A 51 1.25 -2.79 -17.00
CA GLU A 51 2.28 -3.37 -17.85
C GLU A 51 3.52 -3.82 -17.07
N VAL A 52 3.82 -3.14 -15.96
CA VAL A 52 5.01 -3.46 -15.18
C VAL A 52 4.66 -4.36 -14.01
N TYR A 53 3.74 -3.94 -13.14
CA TYR A 53 3.48 -4.71 -11.92
C TYR A 53 2.70 -5.99 -12.19
N PHE A 54 1.51 -5.93 -12.79
CA PHE A 54 0.72 -7.15 -12.97
C PHE A 54 1.38 -8.13 -13.92
N LYS A 55 1.82 -7.69 -15.07
CA LYS A 55 2.45 -8.56 -16.04
C LYS A 55 3.74 -9.19 -15.49
N ASP A 56 4.59 -8.41 -14.82
CA ASP A 56 5.81 -8.92 -14.20
C ASP A 56 5.51 -9.95 -13.09
N ILE A 57 4.50 -9.70 -12.24
CA ILE A 57 4.10 -10.65 -11.20
C ILE A 57 3.52 -11.93 -11.82
N GLU A 58 2.62 -11.80 -12.78
CA GLU A 58 1.99 -12.94 -13.45
C GLU A 58 3.03 -13.82 -14.17
N ASP A 59 3.96 -13.20 -14.90
CA ASP A 59 5.01 -13.90 -15.64
C ASP A 59 6.07 -14.52 -14.70
N ARG A 60 6.49 -13.79 -13.66
CA ARG A 60 7.54 -14.21 -12.71
C ARG A 60 7.11 -15.39 -11.86
N TYR A 61 5.88 -15.37 -11.36
CA TYR A 61 5.38 -16.37 -10.43
C TYR A 61 4.43 -17.40 -11.05
N ASN A 62 4.20 -17.34 -12.37
CA ASN A 62 3.26 -18.20 -13.08
C ASN A 62 1.92 -18.32 -12.35
N VAL A 63 1.30 -17.16 -12.09
CA VAL A 63 0.11 -17.02 -11.23
C VAL A 63 -1.05 -17.88 -11.78
N ALA A 64 -1.50 -18.85 -10.99
CA ALA A 64 -2.55 -19.79 -11.41
C ALA A 64 -3.94 -19.13 -11.52
N MET A 65 -4.21 -18.09 -10.75
CA MET A 65 -5.52 -17.40 -10.70
C MET A 65 -5.31 -15.88 -10.77
N PRO A 66 -5.01 -15.33 -11.95
CA PRO A 66 -4.73 -13.89 -12.11
C PRO A 66 -5.88 -12.99 -11.66
N GLU A 67 -7.12 -13.41 -11.86
CA GLU A 67 -8.32 -12.69 -11.42
C GLU A 67 -8.38 -12.56 -9.89
N VAL A 68 -7.93 -13.57 -9.15
CA VAL A 68 -7.86 -13.51 -7.67
C VAL A 68 -6.78 -12.52 -7.22
N LEU A 69 -5.61 -12.51 -7.87
CA LEU A 69 -4.55 -11.55 -7.61
C LEU A 69 -5.04 -10.11 -7.86
N GLN A 70 -5.79 -9.89 -8.95
CA GLN A 70 -6.34 -8.58 -9.27
C GLN A 70 -7.34 -8.09 -8.23
N VAL A 71 -8.29 -8.95 -7.82
CA VAL A 71 -9.30 -8.62 -6.81
C VAL A 71 -8.66 -8.42 -5.43
N LEU A 72 -7.66 -9.25 -5.07
CA LEU A 72 -6.87 -9.06 -3.85
C LEU A 72 -6.18 -7.70 -3.83
N THR A 73 -5.58 -7.30 -4.94
CA THR A 73 -4.91 -5.99 -5.05
C THR A 73 -5.91 -4.84 -4.94
N ASP A 74 -7.10 -4.97 -5.53
CA ASP A 74 -8.18 -3.98 -5.37
C ASP A 74 -8.62 -3.84 -3.91
N ASP A 75 -8.78 -4.97 -3.21
CA ASP A 75 -9.14 -4.99 -1.79
C ASP A 75 -8.07 -4.32 -0.93
N LEU A 76 -6.80 -4.65 -1.12
CA LEU A 76 -5.70 -4.02 -0.40
C LEU A 76 -5.57 -2.52 -0.68
N CYS A 77 -5.73 -2.08 -1.93
CA CYS A 77 -5.73 -0.67 -2.29
C CYS A 77 -6.88 0.10 -1.64
N SER A 78 -8.07 -0.51 -1.57
CA SER A 78 -9.26 0.12 -1.00
C SER A 78 -9.24 0.14 0.53
N SER A 79 -8.60 -0.84 1.16
CA SER A 79 -8.55 -1.00 2.62
C SER A 79 -7.15 -0.79 3.21
N VAL A 80 -6.32 0.02 2.55
CA VAL A 80 -4.94 0.30 2.97
C VAL A 80 -4.90 0.75 4.44
N GLY A 81 -3.94 0.22 5.22
CA GLY A 81 -3.84 0.51 6.65
C GLY A 81 -4.88 -0.17 7.55
N SER A 82 -5.79 -0.95 7.00
CA SER A 82 -6.75 -1.73 7.79
C SER A 82 -6.15 -3.06 8.24
N LEU A 83 -6.54 -3.52 9.44
CA LEU A 83 -6.12 -4.83 9.95
C LEU A 83 -6.77 -5.96 9.14
N THR A 84 -5.93 -6.80 8.54
CA THR A 84 -6.37 -7.94 7.74
C THR A 84 -5.43 -9.14 7.88
N ASN A 85 -5.90 -10.29 7.41
CA ASN A 85 -5.09 -11.51 7.26
C ASN A 85 -5.64 -12.33 6.09
N SER A 86 -4.89 -13.32 5.65
CA SER A 86 -5.24 -14.15 4.49
C SER A 86 -6.60 -14.86 4.64
N LEU A 87 -6.96 -15.30 5.85
CA LEU A 87 -8.26 -15.94 6.13
C LEU A 87 -9.42 -14.95 6.01
N LYS A 88 -9.28 -13.75 6.58
CA LYS A 88 -10.30 -12.70 6.48
C LYS A 88 -10.52 -12.31 5.02
N ILE A 89 -9.45 -12.13 4.25
CA ILE A 89 -9.53 -11.81 2.83
C ILE A 89 -10.24 -12.94 2.06
N ALA A 90 -9.83 -14.20 2.25
CA ALA A 90 -10.47 -15.33 1.59
C ALA A 90 -11.97 -15.41 1.87
N ASN A 91 -12.38 -15.19 3.12
CA ASN A 91 -13.79 -15.14 3.53
C ASN A 91 -14.54 -13.96 2.88
N THR A 92 -13.92 -12.79 2.79
CA THR A 92 -14.49 -11.61 2.11
C THR A 92 -14.67 -11.87 0.62
N LEU A 93 -13.67 -12.43 -0.06
CA LEU A 93 -13.77 -12.78 -1.48
C LEU A 93 -14.89 -13.79 -1.74
N LYS A 94 -15.04 -14.78 -0.86
CA LYS A 94 -16.14 -15.75 -0.94
C LYS A 94 -17.50 -15.12 -0.76
N SER A 95 -17.67 -14.25 0.25
CA SER A 95 -18.97 -13.68 0.61
C SER A 95 -19.40 -12.53 -0.34
N VAL A 96 -18.46 -11.69 -0.77
CA VAL A 96 -18.76 -10.47 -1.54
C VAL A 96 -18.63 -10.68 -3.04
N ARG A 97 -17.67 -11.50 -3.47
CA ARG A 97 -17.36 -11.73 -4.89
C ARG A 97 -17.72 -13.11 -5.40
N ASN A 98 -18.19 -14.01 -4.50
CA ASN A 98 -18.44 -15.41 -4.80
C ASN A 98 -17.22 -16.16 -5.38
N ILE A 99 -16.02 -15.71 -4.98
CA ILE A 99 -14.75 -16.33 -5.37
C ILE A 99 -14.32 -17.30 -4.26
N ASN A 100 -14.26 -18.58 -4.56
CA ASN A 100 -13.82 -19.59 -3.61
C ASN A 100 -12.31 -19.82 -3.75
N VAL A 101 -11.55 -19.27 -2.84
CA VAL A 101 -10.08 -19.39 -2.77
C VAL A 101 -9.67 -19.71 -1.33
N ASN A 102 -8.65 -20.56 -1.17
CA ASN A 102 -8.14 -20.88 0.16
C ASN A 102 -7.21 -19.77 0.70
N SER A 103 -7.07 -19.69 2.01
CA SER A 103 -6.23 -18.69 2.68
C SER A 103 -4.75 -18.87 2.35
N GLN A 104 -4.29 -20.07 2.01
CA GLN A 104 -2.90 -20.32 1.63
C GLN A 104 -2.57 -19.65 0.29
N THR A 105 -3.46 -19.74 -0.70
CA THR A 105 -3.30 -19.05 -1.99
C THR A 105 -3.26 -17.54 -1.80
N ILE A 106 -4.13 -17.00 -0.94
CA ILE A 106 -4.11 -15.57 -0.59
C ILE A 106 -2.77 -15.19 0.06
N SER A 107 -2.27 -15.99 1.02
CA SER A 107 -0.97 -15.75 1.64
C SER A 107 0.18 -15.74 0.63
N THR A 108 0.17 -16.67 -0.32
CA THR A 108 1.16 -16.71 -1.40
C THR A 108 1.10 -15.46 -2.28
N TYR A 109 -0.10 -15.00 -2.64
CA TYR A 109 -0.25 -13.81 -3.47
C TYR A 109 0.10 -12.52 -2.72
N LEU A 110 -0.14 -12.45 -1.41
CA LEU A 110 0.36 -11.35 -0.57
C LEU A 110 1.90 -11.29 -0.62
N THR A 111 2.58 -12.44 -0.50
CA THR A 111 4.05 -12.50 -0.63
C THR A 111 4.50 -12.01 -2.01
N TYR A 112 3.83 -12.37 -3.10
CA TYR A 112 4.18 -11.88 -4.44
C TYR A 112 4.06 -10.36 -4.56
N LEU A 113 3.01 -9.78 -3.96
CA LEU A 113 2.79 -8.33 -3.93
C LEU A 113 3.86 -7.61 -3.09
N GLU A 114 4.35 -8.22 -2.03
CA GLU A 114 5.46 -7.70 -1.21
C GLU A 114 6.79 -7.78 -1.94
N GLU A 115 7.13 -8.94 -2.50
CA GLU A 115 8.37 -9.17 -3.24
C GLU A 115 8.48 -8.31 -4.51
N SER A 116 7.34 -7.89 -5.07
CA SER A 116 7.27 -6.93 -6.17
C SER A 116 7.37 -5.46 -5.72
N PHE A 117 7.55 -5.22 -4.42
CA PHE A 117 7.59 -3.87 -3.83
C PHE A 117 6.32 -3.03 -4.09
N LEU A 118 5.17 -3.66 -4.30
CA LEU A 118 3.91 -2.96 -4.47
C LEU A 118 3.25 -2.64 -3.13
N PHE A 119 3.40 -3.56 -2.16
CA PHE A 119 2.92 -3.40 -0.79
C PHE A 119 4.01 -3.75 0.22
N ASN A 120 3.91 -3.15 1.39
CA ASN A 120 4.67 -3.53 2.58
C ASN A 120 3.70 -4.05 3.65
N GLU A 121 4.03 -5.19 4.26
CA GLU A 121 3.35 -5.69 5.43
C GLU A 121 3.91 -5.01 6.70
N ALA A 122 3.06 -4.40 7.49
CA ALA A 122 3.39 -4.00 8.87
C ALA A 122 2.82 -5.02 9.84
N LYS A 123 3.70 -5.79 10.44
CA LYS A 123 3.35 -6.85 11.40
C LYS A 123 2.93 -6.26 12.73
N ARG A 124 2.08 -6.98 13.45
CA ARG A 124 1.68 -6.56 14.78
C ARG A 124 2.80 -6.85 15.77
N PHE A 125 3.25 -5.82 16.48
CA PHE A 125 4.14 -5.95 17.63
C PHE A 125 3.34 -6.37 18.88
N ASP A 126 3.70 -7.51 19.49
CA ASP A 126 3.17 -7.91 20.78
C ASP A 126 4.27 -7.79 21.85
N VAL A 127 4.13 -6.83 22.74
CA VAL A 127 5.05 -6.58 23.87
C VAL A 127 5.22 -7.82 24.77
N LYS A 128 4.26 -8.74 24.74
CA LYS A 128 4.28 -10.00 25.51
C LYS A 128 4.94 -11.19 24.81
N GLY A 129 5.44 -11.01 23.60
CA GLY A 129 6.41 -11.92 22.94
C GLY A 129 5.93 -13.30 22.51
N LYS A 130 4.62 -13.63 22.54
CA LYS A 130 4.19 -15.02 22.29
C LYS A 130 3.30 -15.28 21.08
N LYS A 131 2.88 -14.26 20.30
CA LYS A 131 1.86 -14.45 19.26
C LYS A 131 2.09 -13.66 17.95
N TYR A 132 3.33 -13.47 17.53
CA TYR A 132 3.68 -12.78 16.29
C TYR A 132 2.97 -13.36 15.04
N PHE A 133 2.68 -14.65 15.02
CA PHE A 133 2.21 -15.37 13.83
C PHE A 133 0.69 -15.46 13.66
N SER A 134 -0.11 -15.03 14.65
CA SER A 134 -1.57 -15.24 14.63
C SER A 134 -2.41 -13.97 14.51
N TYR A 135 -1.79 -12.80 14.52
CA TYR A 135 -2.52 -11.54 14.50
C TYR A 135 -2.64 -10.95 13.09
N PRO A 136 -3.74 -10.25 12.80
CA PRO A 136 -3.86 -9.53 11.55
C PRO A 136 -2.80 -8.43 11.43
N SER A 137 -2.25 -8.27 10.23
CA SER A 137 -1.29 -7.24 9.85
C SER A 137 -1.99 -6.08 9.15
N LYS A 138 -1.27 -4.98 8.94
CA LYS A 138 -1.69 -3.92 8.02
C LYS A 138 -0.83 -3.97 6.76
N TYR A 139 -1.43 -3.64 5.63
CA TYR A 139 -0.75 -3.54 4.35
C TYR A 139 -0.78 -2.09 3.86
N TYR A 140 0.39 -1.58 3.46
CA TYR A 140 0.55 -0.23 2.94
C TYR A 140 1.10 -0.28 1.53
N CYS A 141 0.50 0.50 0.62
CA CYS A 141 1.01 0.65 -0.73
C CYS A 141 2.31 1.48 -0.70
N THR A 142 3.33 1.04 -1.41
CA THR A 142 4.63 1.73 -1.46
C THR A 142 4.58 3.10 -2.12
N ASP A 143 3.60 3.32 -3.00
CA ASP A 143 3.38 4.62 -3.65
C ASP A 143 1.88 4.93 -3.77
N MET A 144 1.47 6.12 -3.32
CA MET A 144 0.07 6.54 -3.34
C MET A 144 -0.47 6.75 -4.75
N GLY A 145 0.36 7.14 -5.68
CA GLY A 145 -0.04 7.29 -7.07
C GLY A 145 -0.41 5.94 -7.72
N LEU A 146 0.32 4.88 -7.41
CA LEU A 146 -0.01 3.52 -7.84
C LEU A 146 -1.31 3.03 -7.22
N ARG A 147 -1.49 3.23 -5.90
CA ARG A 147 -2.75 2.93 -5.21
C ARG A 147 -3.94 3.65 -5.87
N ASN A 148 -3.81 4.95 -6.08
CA ASN A 148 -4.88 5.77 -6.64
C ASN A 148 -5.15 5.40 -8.11
N ALA A 149 -4.13 5.08 -8.90
CA ALA A 149 -4.29 4.61 -10.27
C ALA A 149 -5.08 3.30 -10.33
N ARG A 150 -4.82 2.36 -9.41
CA ARG A 150 -5.58 1.11 -9.30
C ARG A 150 -7.05 1.36 -8.99
N LEU A 151 -7.35 2.31 -8.12
CA LEU A 151 -8.71 2.73 -7.76
C LEU A 151 -9.31 3.75 -8.76
N LYS A 152 -8.67 3.96 -9.92
CA LYS A 152 -9.11 4.91 -10.96
C LYS A 152 -9.29 6.33 -10.43
N PHE A 153 -8.50 6.72 -9.42
CA PHE A 153 -8.55 8.03 -8.75
C PHE A 153 -9.93 8.41 -8.17
N ARG A 154 -10.77 7.41 -7.85
CA ARG A 154 -12.14 7.64 -7.36
C ARG A 154 -12.27 7.66 -5.85
N GLN A 155 -11.39 6.96 -5.14
CA GLN A 155 -11.45 6.83 -3.69
C GLN A 155 -10.34 7.66 -3.04
N GLN A 156 -10.72 8.71 -2.34
CA GLN A 156 -9.83 9.58 -1.58
C GLN A 156 -10.27 9.56 -0.10
N GLU A 157 -9.86 8.52 0.63
CA GLU A 157 -10.01 8.49 2.09
C GLU A 157 -8.76 9.10 2.72
N GLU A 158 -8.90 10.34 3.19
CA GLU A 158 -7.77 11.14 3.70
C GLU A 158 -7.04 10.47 4.87
N THR A 159 -7.79 9.87 5.80
CA THR A 159 -7.20 9.24 7.01
C THR A 159 -6.31 8.06 6.67
N HIS A 160 -6.77 7.13 5.85
CA HIS A 160 -5.99 5.96 5.42
C HIS A 160 -4.84 6.34 4.48
N ALA A 161 -5.07 7.32 3.60
CA ALA A 161 -4.02 7.86 2.74
C ALA A 161 -2.90 8.52 3.54
N MET A 162 -3.25 9.32 4.55
CA MET A 162 -2.30 9.96 5.45
C MET A 162 -1.49 8.93 6.24
N GLU A 163 -2.14 7.92 6.80
CA GLU A 163 -1.47 6.84 7.53
C GLU A 163 -0.46 6.11 6.61
N ASN A 164 -0.84 5.81 5.38
CA ASN A 164 0.05 5.17 4.40
C ASN A 164 1.26 6.06 4.06
N ILE A 165 1.04 7.37 3.88
CA ILE A 165 2.11 8.32 3.58
C ILE A 165 3.09 8.40 4.75
N ILE A 166 2.59 8.50 5.98
CA ILE A 166 3.41 8.53 7.19
C ILE A 166 4.22 7.25 7.33
N TYR A 167 3.60 6.10 7.12
CA TYR A 167 4.27 4.81 7.15
C TYR A 167 5.44 4.76 6.16
N ASN A 168 5.20 5.12 4.90
CA ASN A 168 6.25 5.14 3.87
C ASN A 168 7.38 6.13 4.18
N GLU A 169 7.05 7.31 4.74
CA GLU A 169 8.05 8.31 5.12
C GLU A 169 8.92 7.84 6.28
N LEU A 170 8.35 7.14 7.26
CA LEU A 170 9.09 6.55 8.37
C LEU A 170 10.06 5.48 7.88
N LEU A 171 9.61 4.56 7.01
CA LEU A 171 10.50 3.58 6.39
C LEU A 171 11.63 4.23 5.59
N ALA A 172 11.31 5.28 4.82
CA ALA A 172 12.31 5.99 4.01
C ALA A 172 13.37 6.70 4.87
N ARG A 173 13.05 7.03 6.12
CA ARG A 173 13.98 7.58 7.11
C ARG A 173 14.76 6.52 7.88
N GLY A 174 14.47 5.23 7.65
CA GLY A 174 15.16 4.11 8.29
C GLY A 174 14.55 3.65 9.61
N TYR A 175 13.36 4.13 9.99
CA TYR A 175 12.68 3.61 11.17
C TYR A 175 12.09 2.22 10.91
N SER A 176 12.10 1.38 11.95
CA SER A 176 11.30 0.15 11.96
C SER A 176 9.89 0.49 12.42
N VAL A 177 8.90 0.08 11.63
CA VAL A 177 7.49 0.45 11.86
C VAL A 177 6.66 -0.80 12.02
N ASP A 178 6.07 -0.97 13.19
CA ASP A 178 5.19 -2.09 13.54
C ASP A 178 3.78 -1.57 13.88
N VAL A 179 2.79 -2.47 13.85
CA VAL A 179 1.43 -2.15 14.27
C VAL A 179 1.29 -2.36 15.78
N GLY A 180 1.12 -1.27 16.53
CA GLY A 180 0.73 -1.31 17.93
C GLY A 180 -0.77 -1.49 18.11
N VAL A 181 -1.21 -2.26 19.10
CA VAL A 181 -2.61 -2.31 19.51
C VAL A 181 -2.73 -1.97 20.97
N VAL A 182 -3.41 -0.85 21.24
CA VAL A 182 -3.78 -0.46 22.61
C VAL A 182 -5.20 -0.92 22.86
N GLN A 183 -5.38 -1.84 23.81
CA GLN A 183 -6.71 -2.22 24.29
C GLN A 183 -7.19 -1.23 25.32
N TYR A 184 -8.10 -0.36 24.93
CA TYR A 184 -8.92 0.42 25.85
C TYR A 184 -10.19 -0.37 26.20
N THR A 185 -10.66 -0.30 27.42
CA THR A 185 -11.70 -1.15 28.01
C THR A 185 -13.07 -1.21 27.32
N SER A 186 -13.26 -0.55 26.16
CA SER A 186 -14.50 -0.64 25.39
C SER A 186 -14.34 -0.76 23.87
N LYS A 187 -13.19 -0.40 23.27
CA LYS A 187 -12.93 -0.57 21.84
C LYS A 187 -11.42 -0.60 21.62
N GLY A 188 -10.90 -1.66 20.96
CA GLY A 188 -9.48 -1.72 20.58
C GLY A 188 -9.15 -0.68 19.53
N LEU A 189 -8.20 0.21 19.82
CA LEU A 189 -7.60 1.11 18.83
C LEU A 189 -6.31 0.48 18.31
N SER A 190 -6.16 0.45 16.99
CA SER A 190 -4.93 0.02 16.35
C SER A 190 -4.10 1.26 15.99
N LEU A 191 -2.89 1.34 16.51
CA LEU A 191 -1.95 2.43 16.27
C LEU A 191 -0.71 1.91 15.56
N ILE A 192 0.01 2.79 14.85
CA ILE A 192 1.37 2.50 14.36
C ILE A 192 2.32 2.61 15.54
N HIS A 193 3.14 1.59 15.76
CA HIS A 193 4.25 1.62 16.71
C HIS A 193 5.55 1.88 15.93
N ILE A 194 6.32 2.86 16.39
CA ILE A 194 7.58 3.28 15.78
C ILE A 194 8.69 2.93 16.75
N SER A 195 9.71 2.19 16.30
CA SER A 195 10.96 1.99 17.03
C SER A 195 12.09 2.73 16.30
N GLU A 196 13.00 3.30 17.07
CA GLU A 196 14.23 3.88 16.51
C GLU A 196 15.11 2.78 15.91
N PRO A 197 15.93 3.12 14.91
CA PRO A 197 16.83 2.16 14.26
C PRO A 197 17.93 1.66 15.18
#